data_da261eb6ac563b9c550f05cefebc380c
#
_entry.id   da261eb6ac563b9c550f05cefebc380c
#
_cell.length_a   1.000
_cell.length_b   1.000
_cell.length_c   1.000
_cell.angle_alpha   90.00
_cell.angle_beta   90.00
_cell.angle_gamma   90.00
#
_symmetry.space_group_name_H-M   'P 1'
#
loop_
_entity.id
_entity.type
_entity.pdbx_description
1 polymer ?
#
loop_
_entity_poly.entity_id
_entity_poly.type
_entity_poly.pdbx_seq_one_letter_code
_entity_poly.pdbx_strand_id
1 'polypeptide(L)'
;MRGSERVLTALVALLTAGLVLVPIAQVVMRGVFVLPFIGAEELTRFLLICLVFCSYPLVVAKGENIVMGEIKAALPARIRRIIDLFISLSAIAITGFIAWVTISNISRNLSNATPTLGIPFWIFLGATFFGFAGAVVVHLIHLRKPPQADTNIAV
;
A
#
# COMPACT_ATOMS: atom_id res chain seq x y z
N MET A 1 -16.57 -2.45 9.22
CA MET A 1 -15.21 -2.88 8.87
C MET A 1 -15.19 -4.06 7.88
N ARG A 2 -15.96 -5.15 8.06
CA ARG A 2 -15.93 -6.32 7.13
C ARG A 2 -16.29 -6.02 5.67
N GLY A 3 -17.09 -5.01 5.37
CA GLY A 3 -17.47 -4.64 4.00
C GLY A 3 -16.36 -3.93 3.25
N SER A 4 -15.72 -2.93 3.88
CA SER A 4 -14.61 -2.18 3.29
C SER A 4 -13.37 -3.04 3.06
N GLU A 5 -13.09 -3.97 3.97
CA GLU A 5 -11.98 -4.93 3.80
C GLU A 5 -12.20 -5.86 2.60
N ARG A 6 -13.43 -6.36 2.39
CA ARG A 6 -13.75 -7.21 1.24
C ARG A 6 -13.58 -6.47 -0.09
N VAL A 7 -14.07 -5.23 -0.16
CA VAL A 7 -13.91 -4.40 -1.38
C VAL A 7 -12.44 -4.14 -1.66
N LEU A 8 -11.67 -3.78 -0.64
CA LEU A 8 -10.24 -3.50 -0.81
C LEU A 8 -9.47 -4.78 -1.19
N THR A 9 -9.78 -5.92 -0.59
CA THR A 9 -9.19 -7.21 -0.96
C THR A 9 -9.51 -7.61 -2.41
N ALA A 10 -10.77 -7.42 -2.84
CA ALA A 10 -11.16 -7.69 -4.22
C ALA A 10 -10.43 -6.76 -5.21
N LEU A 11 -10.28 -5.48 -4.86
CA LEU A 11 -9.51 -4.52 -5.66
C LEU A 11 -8.05 -4.94 -5.78
N VAL A 12 -7.40 -5.31 -4.67
CA VAL A 12 -6.01 -5.79 -4.66
C VAL A 12 -5.86 -7.05 -5.50
N ALA A 13 -6.79 -8.00 -5.42
CA ALA A 13 -6.77 -9.22 -6.24
C ALA A 13 -6.89 -8.88 -7.74
N LEU A 14 -7.77 -7.95 -8.10
CA LEU A 14 -7.95 -7.50 -9.48
C LEU A 14 -6.70 -6.79 -10.02
N LEU A 15 -6.08 -5.92 -9.21
CA LEU A 15 -4.82 -5.25 -9.56
C LEU A 15 -3.69 -6.24 -9.74
N THR A 16 -3.61 -7.28 -8.89
CA THR A 16 -2.63 -8.35 -9.02
C THR A 16 -2.82 -9.15 -10.32
N ALA A 17 -4.06 -9.50 -10.64
CA ALA A 17 -4.37 -10.17 -11.89
C ALA A 17 -3.97 -9.31 -13.10
N GLY A 18 -4.29 -8.02 -13.10
CA GLY A 18 -3.86 -7.07 -14.14
C GLY A 18 -2.35 -6.98 -14.27
N LEU A 19 -1.64 -6.90 -13.13
CA LEU A 19 -0.17 -6.84 -13.09
C LEU A 19 0.50 -8.07 -13.72
N VAL A 20 -0.14 -9.24 -13.63
CA VAL A 20 0.36 -10.47 -14.26
C VAL A 20 -0.06 -10.55 -15.73
N LEU A 21 -1.31 -10.21 -16.05
CA LEU A 21 -1.85 -10.36 -17.40
C LEU A 21 -1.24 -9.37 -18.40
N VAL A 22 -0.96 -8.12 -18.00
CA VAL A 22 -0.40 -7.10 -18.90
C VAL A 22 0.97 -7.49 -19.46
N PRO A 23 1.97 -7.90 -18.64
CA PRO A 23 3.25 -8.38 -19.17
C PRO A 23 3.12 -9.65 -20.01
N ILE A 24 2.23 -10.58 -19.63
CA ILE A 24 1.99 -11.79 -20.42
C ILE A 24 1.43 -11.41 -21.80
N ALA A 25 0.43 -10.53 -21.85
CA ALA A 25 -0.11 -10.04 -23.10
C ALA A 25 0.96 -9.35 -23.97
N GLN A 26 1.83 -8.55 -23.35
CA GLN A 26 2.95 -7.89 -24.03
C GLN A 26 3.89 -8.91 -24.68
N VAL A 27 4.27 -9.97 -23.95
CA VAL A 27 5.16 -11.03 -24.46
C VAL A 27 4.50 -11.77 -25.62
N VAL A 28 3.22 -12.12 -25.50
CA VAL A 28 2.46 -12.81 -26.55
C VAL A 28 2.33 -11.93 -27.80
N MET A 29 1.95 -10.66 -27.64
CA MET A 29 1.81 -9.74 -28.77
C MET A 29 3.13 -9.53 -29.49
N ARG A 30 4.24 -9.41 -28.77
CA ARG A 30 5.56 -9.27 -29.34
C ARG A 30 6.06 -10.55 -30.00
N GLY A 31 5.83 -11.71 -29.38
CA GLY A 31 6.36 -13.00 -29.86
C GLY A 31 5.55 -13.62 -30.99
N VAL A 32 4.21 -13.47 -30.96
CA VAL A 32 3.31 -14.12 -31.94
C VAL A 32 2.91 -13.15 -33.05
N PHE A 33 2.54 -11.92 -32.71
CA PHE A 33 2.00 -10.94 -33.66
C PHE A 33 3.06 -9.96 -34.18
N VAL A 34 4.29 -9.98 -33.61
CA VAL A 34 5.38 -9.04 -33.96
C VAL A 34 4.94 -7.56 -33.79
N LEU A 35 3.90 -7.31 -33.02
CA LEU A 35 3.35 -5.98 -32.75
C LEU A 35 3.79 -5.54 -31.35
N PRO A 36 4.50 -4.40 -31.23
CA PRO A 36 4.85 -3.89 -29.91
C PRO A 36 3.60 -3.33 -29.20
N PHE A 37 3.33 -3.82 -28.00
CA PHE A 37 2.33 -3.19 -27.13
C PHE A 37 2.95 -1.96 -26.46
N ILE A 38 2.87 -0.82 -27.17
CA ILE A 38 3.45 0.45 -26.72
C ILE A 38 2.70 0.92 -25.46
N GLY A 39 3.47 1.19 -24.37
CA GLY A 39 2.89 1.65 -23.09
C GLY A 39 2.59 0.55 -22.07
N ALA A 40 2.79 -0.73 -22.39
CA ALA A 40 2.60 -1.83 -21.44
C ALA A 40 3.45 -1.65 -20.17
N GLU A 41 4.68 -1.11 -20.31
CA GLU A 41 5.55 -0.84 -19.17
C GLU A 41 4.98 0.25 -18.24
N GLU A 42 4.41 1.32 -18.81
CA GLU A 42 3.78 2.39 -18.04
C GLU A 42 2.55 1.88 -17.29
N LEU A 43 1.75 1.06 -17.98
CA LEU A 43 0.56 0.43 -17.39
C LEU A 43 0.94 -0.53 -16.26
N THR A 44 2.00 -1.33 -16.45
CA THR A 44 2.51 -2.25 -15.43
C THR A 44 3.01 -1.48 -14.20
N ARG A 45 3.75 -0.38 -14.39
CA ARG A 45 4.19 0.49 -13.28
C ARG A 45 3.01 1.11 -12.56
N PHE A 46 2.00 1.56 -13.29
CA PHE A 46 0.79 2.12 -12.71
C PHE A 46 0.06 1.09 -11.85
N LEU A 47 -0.18 -0.12 -12.37
CA LEU A 47 -0.82 -1.21 -11.64
C LEU A 47 -0.02 -1.59 -10.38
N LEU A 48 1.31 -1.63 -10.47
CA LEU A 48 2.18 -1.93 -9.33
C LEU A 48 2.04 -0.87 -8.23
N ILE A 49 2.08 0.41 -8.59
CA ILE A 49 1.92 1.51 -7.63
C ILE A 49 0.54 1.44 -6.97
N CYS A 50 -0.52 1.27 -7.75
CA CYS A 50 -1.87 1.11 -7.22
C CYS A 50 -1.98 -0.11 -6.29
N LEU A 51 -1.40 -1.24 -6.69
CA LEU A 51 -1.40 -2.46 -5.88
C LEU A 51 -0.74 -2.23 -4.53
N VAL A 52 0.49 -1.69 -4.51
CA VAL A 52 1.26 -1.46 -3.28
C VAL A 52 0.51 -0.51 -2.34
N PHE A 53 0.04 0.62 -2.85
CA PHE A 53 -0.58 1.63 -1.99
C PHE A 53 -2.02 1.32 -1.60
N CYS A 54 -2.77 0.57 -2.41
CA CYS A 54 -4.09 0.07 -2.00
C CYS A 54 -3.99 -1.09 -1.00
N SER A 55 -2.96 -1.93 -1.07
CA SER A 55 -2.74 -3.01 -0.11
C SER A 55 -2.17 -2.52 1.22
N TYR A 56 -1.44 -1.41 1.25
CA TYR A 56 -0.75 -0.91 2.43
C TYR A 56 -1.67 -0.71 3.66
N PRO A 57 -2.81 -0.03 3.58
CA PRO A 57 -3.75 0.09 4.70
C PRO A 57 -4.28 -1.27 5.18
N LEU A 58 -4.42 -2.24 4.27
CA LEU A 58 -4.89 -3.58 4.59
C LEU A 58 -3.87 -4.36 5.41
N VAL A 59 -2.58 -4.27 5.02
CA VAL A 59 -1.45 -4.88 5.75
C VAL A 59 -1.33 -4.27 7.15
N VAL A 60 -1.42 -2.94 7.25
CA VAL A 60 -1.42 -2.25 8.54
C VAL A 60 -2.61 -2.66 9.40
N ALA A 61 -3.81 -2.80 8.80
CA ALA A 61 -5.04 -3.19 9.52
C ALA A 61 -4.97 -4.60 10.10
N LYS A 62 -4.33 -5.52 9.40
CA LYS A 62 -4.15 -6.91 9.87
C LYS A 62 -3.01 -7.05 10.90
N GLY A 63 -2.22 -6.01 11.11
CA GLY A 63 -1.08 -6.06 12.01
C GLY A 63 0.07 -6.95 11.51
N GLU A 64 0.08 -7.27 10.20
CA GLU A 64 1.12 -8.08 9.55
C GLU A 64 2.44 -7.32 9.35
N ASN A 65 2.55 -6.10 9.90
CA ASN A 65 3.83 -5.43 10.01
C ASN A 65 4.78 -6.33 10.81
N ILE A 66 5.97 -6.57 10.26
CA ILE A 66 7.00 -7.39 10.89
C ILE A 66 7.24 -6.90 12.32
N VAL A 67 6.64 -7.57 13.28
CA VAL A 67 6.81 -7.29 14.69
C VAL A 67 7.69 -8.39 15.24
N MET A 68 8.83 -8.03 15.82
CA MET A 68 9.65 -8.98 16.59
C MET A 68 8.87 -9.38 17.86
N GLY A 69 7.85 -10.25 17.69
CA GLY A 69 6.95 -10.69 18.76
C GLY A 69 7.70 -11.36 19.91
N GLU A 70 8.76 -12.10 19.61
CA GLU A 70 9.61 -12.79 20.58
C GLU A 70 10.33 -11.80 21.52
N ILE A 71 10.91 -10.73 20.97
CA ILE A 71 11.56 -9.68 21.79
C ILE A 71 10.54 -8.95 22.64
N LYS A 72 9.36 -8.67 22.10
CA LYS A 72 8.29 -8.02 22.86
C LYS A 72 7.74 -8.91 23.98
N ALA A 73 7.70 -10.22 23.79
CA ALA A 73 7.23 -11.17 24.81
C ALA A 73 8.19 -11.26 26.01
N ALA A 74 9.49 -11.06 25.78
CA ALA A 74 10.52 -11.08 26.83
C ALA A 74 10.54 -9.81 27.70
N LEU A 75 9.86 -8.73 27.27
CA LEU A 75 9.90 -7.44 27.97
C LEU A 75 8.79 -7.30 29.03
N PRO A 76 9.08 -6.62 30.16
CA PRO A 76 8.06 -6.29 31.16
C PRO A 76 6.91 -5.48 30.54
N ALA A 77 5.68 -5.72 30.99
CA ALA A 77 4.47 -5.13 30.41
C ALA A 77 4.51 -3.58 30.30
N ARG A 78 5.15 -2.91 31.23
CA ARG A 78 5.31 -1.45 31.22
C ARG A 78 6.20 -0.97 30.07
N ILE A 79 7.35 -1.61 29.89
CA ILE A 79 8.32 -1.26 28.81
C ILE A 79 7.70 -1.56 27.47
N ARG A 80 7.02 -2.71 27.32
CA ARG A 80 6.33 -3.08 26.09
C ARG A 80 5.29 -2.02 25.68
N ARG A 81 4.51 -1.51 26.64
CA ARG A 81 3.48 -0.48 26.35
C ARG A 81 4.10 0.85 25.88
N ILE A 82 5.24 1.25 26.46
CA ILE A 82 5.94 2.46 26.04
C ILE A 82 6.51 2.32 24.64
N ILE A 83 7.11 1.16 24.32
CA ILE A 83 7.63 0.86 22.99
C ILE A 83 6.51 0.84 21.96
N ASP A 84 5.39 0.18 22.25
CA ASP A 84 4.23 0.12 21.33
C ASP A 84 3.65 1.52 21.07
N LEU A 85 3.57 2.36 22.10
CA LEU A 85 3.13 3.74 21.95
C LEU A 85 4.10 4.55 21.09
N PHE A 86 5.41 4.42 21.33
CA PHE A 86 6.43 5.12 20.57
C PHE A 86 6.43 4.70 19.10
N ILE A 87 6.35 3.39 18.80
CA ILE A 87 6.25 2.86 17.44
C ILE A 87 5.01 3.39 16.74
N SER A 88 3.84 3.35 17.40
CA SER A 88 2.59 3.82 16.81
C SER A 88 2.62 5.32 16.53
N LEU A 89 3.18 6.10 17.44
CA LEU A 89 3.29 7.56 17.27
C LEU A 89 4.24 7.92 16.13
N SER A 90 5.39 7.23 16.05
CA SER A 90 6.35 7.39 14.96
C SER A 90 5.75 6.99 13.62
N ALA A 91 5.01 5.89 13.57
CA ALA A 91 4.34 5.44 12.36
C ALA A 91 3.32 6.47 11.87
N ILE A 92 2.50 7.04 12.76
CA ILE A 92 1.53 8.10 12.42
C ILE A 92 2.26 9.35 11.92
N ALA A 93 3.33 9.76 12.60
CA ALA A 93 4.08 10.96 12.22
C ALA A 93 4.71 10.81 10.83
N ILE A 94 5.35 9.66 10.56
CA ILE A 94 6.02 9.39 9.28
C ILE A 94 5.00 9.26 8.15
N THR A 95 3.95 8.45 8.33
CA THR A 95 2.94 8.24 7.29
C THR A 95 2.12 9.51 7.03
N GLY A 96 1.83 10.29 8.09
CA GLY A 96 1.17 11.59 7.97
C GLY A 96 2.04 12.63 7.25
N PHE A 97 3.33 12.69 7.55
CA PHE A 97 4.28 13.56 6.86
C PHE A 97 4.38 13.20 5.37
N ILE A 98 4.48 11.91 5.03
CA ILE A 98 4.53 11.47 3.63
C ILE A 98 3.23 11.82 2.91
N ALA A 99 2.06 11.62 3.53
CA ALA A 99 0.77 12.00 2.96
C ALA A 99 0.70 13.51 2.69
N TRP A 100 1.17 14.35 3.62
CA TRP A 100 1.26 15.79 3.46
C TRP A 100 2.17 16.20 2.28
N VAL A 101 3.37 15.63 2.21
CA VAL A 101 4.32 15.89 1.11
C VAL A 101 3.73 15.45 -0.23
N THR A 102 3.02 14.31 -0.26
CA THR A 102 2.39 13.79 -1.47
C THR A 102 1.32 14.74 -2.00
N ILE A 103 0.46 15.31 -1.13
CA ILE A 103 -0.57 16.26 -1.55
C ILE A 103 0.05 17.57 -2.09
N SER A 104 1.15 18.03 -1.47
CA SER A 104 1.91 19.18 -1.95
C SER A 104 2.54 18.92 -3.32
N ASN A 105 3.01 17.70 -3.58
CA ASN A 105 3.54 17.31 -4.87
C ASN A 105 2.46 17.18 -5.95
N ILE A 106 1.25 16.72 -5.61
CA ILE A 106 0.13 16.68 -6.55
C ILE A 106 -0.13 18.08 -7.13
N SER A 107 -0.22 19.09 -6.27
CA SER A 107 -0.50 20.46 -6.72
C SER A 107 0.56 21.07 -7.64
N ARG A 108 1.81 20.59 -7.55
CA ARG A 108 2.94 21.06 -8.36
C ARG A 108 3.10 20.29 -9.68
N ASN A 109 2.52 19.10 -9.79
CA ASN A 109 2.73 18.16 -10.91
C ASN A 109 1.44 17.84 -11.68
N LEU A 110 0.45 18.74 -11.66
CA LEU A 110 -0.84 18.52 -12.34
C LEU A 110 -0.71 18.40 -13.86
N SER A 111 0.27 19.07 -14.47
CA SER A 111 0.48 19.09 -15.92
C SER A 111 1.40 17.99 -16.45
N ASN A 112 2.08 17.28 -15.56
CA ASN A 112 3.00 16.23 -15.96
C ASN A 112 2.26 14.91 -16.23
N ALA A 113 2.62 14.25 -17.34
CA ALA A 113 2.04 12.97 -17.74
C ALA A 113 3.14 12.01 -18.23
N THR A 114 2.81 10.72 -18.30
CA THR A 114 3.72 9.71 -18.84
C THR A 114 3.88 9.88 -20.35
N PRO A 115 5.07 9.61 -20.91
CA PRO A 115 5.40 9.94 -22.30
C PRO A 115 4.62 9.12 -23.34
N THR A 116 4.19 7.90 -23.01
CA THR A 116 3.57 6.98 -23.97
C THR A 116 2.06 6.93 -23.87
N LEU A 117 1.51 6.70 -22.67
CA LEU A 117 0.07 6.61 -22.44
C LEU A 117 -0.57 7.94 -22.02
N GLY A 118 0.24 8.96 -21.73
CA GLY A 118 -0.28 10.25 -21.27
C GLY A 118 -0.97 10.18 -19.90
N ILE A 119 -0.66 9.19 -19.08
CA ILE A 119 -1.26 9.04 -17.75
C ILE A 119 -0.76 10.19 -16.86
N PRO A 120 -1.65 11.03 -16.32
CA PRO A 120 -1.23 12.14 -15.47
C PRO A 120 -0.54 11.66 -14.18
N PHE A 121 0.58 12.28 -13.81
CA PHE A 121 1.32 11.91 -12.61
C PHE A 121 0.53 12.08 -11.31
N TRP A 122 -0.45 12.98 -11.28
CA TRP A 122 -1.30 13.15 -10.10
C TRP A 122 -2.11 11.90 -9.73
N ILE A 123 -2.38 11.01 -10.71
CA ILE A 123 -3.09 9.73 -10.44
C ILE A 123 -2.18 8.80 -9.64
N PHE A 124 -0.89 8.72 -10.00
CA PHE A 124 0.11 7.93 -9.26
C PHE A 124 0.28 8.46 -7.83
N LEU A 125 0.41 9.78 -7.70
CA LEU A 125 0.51 10.43 -6.40
C LEU A 125 -0.78 10.29 -5.59
N GLY A 126 -1.93 10.28 -6.26
CA GLY A 126 -3.23 10.04 -5.64
C GLY A 126 -3.34 8.66 -5.00
N ALA A 127 -2.88 7.61 -5.69
CA ALA A 127 -2.81 6.26 -5.14
C ALA A 127 -1.88 6.21 -3.91
N THR A 128 -0.72 6.86 -4.00
CA THR A 128 0.24 6.99 -2.89
C THR A 128 -0.38 7.70 -1.68
N PHE A 129 -1.04 8.83 -1.92
CA PHE A 129 -1.75 9.57 -0.87
C PHE A 129 -2.83 8.72 -0.20
N PHE A 130 -3.64 8.01 -0.99
CA PHE A 130 -4.68 7.12 -0.48
C PHE A 130 -4.09 6.03 0.43
N GLY A 131 -2.98 5.41 0.04
CA GLY A 131 -2.30 4.39 0.83
C GLY A 131 -1.82 4.92 2.18
N PHE A 132 -1.10 6.04 2.19
CA PHE A 132 -0.57 6.62 3.44
C PHE A 132 -1.65 7.24 4.32
N ALA A 133 -2.64 7.93 3.75
CA ALA A 133 -3.77 8.47 4.50
C ALA A 133 -4.60 7.34 5.14
N GLY A 134 -4.83 6.25 4.39
CA GLY A 134 -5.48 5.06 4.92
C GLY A 134 -4.69 4.43 6.07
N ALA A 135 -3.37 4.33 5.97
CA ALA A 135 -2.52 3.83 7.03
C ALA A 135 -2.58 4.70 8.29
N VAL A 136 -2.57 6.04 8.15
CA VAL A 136 -2.75 6.96 9.29
C VAL A 136 -4.05 6.66 10.03
N VAL A 137 -5.15 6.50 9.30
CA VAL A 137 -6.47 6.18 9.88
C VAL A 137 -6.42 4.86 10.65
N VAL A 138 -5.81 3.84 10.07
CA VAL A 138 -5.68 2.52 10.71
C VAL A 138 -4.81 2.61 11.97
N HIS A 139 -3.67 3.30 11.91
CA HIS A 139 -2.82 3.50 13.10
C HIS A 139 -3.54 4.26 14.22
N LEU A 140 -4.35 5.26 13.89
CA LEU A 140 -5.18 5.97 14.87
C LEU A 140 -6.23 5.05 15.53
N ILE A 141 -6.82 4.14 14.74
CA ILE A 141 -7.73 3.13 15.27
C ILE A 141 -7.01 2.15 16.19
N HIS A 142 -5.80 1.71 15.82
CA HIS A 142 -4.98 0.80 16.62
C HIS A 142 -4.51 1.42 17.94
N LEU A 143 -4.28 2.73 18.00
CA LEU A 143 -4.03 3.42 19.27
C LEU A 143 -5.18 3.28 20.27
N ARG A 144 -6.42 3.22 19.77
CA ARG A 144 -7.62 3.05 20.62
C ARG A 144 -7.95 1.59 20.90
N LYS A 145 -7.67 0.69 19.93
CA LYS A 145 -7.92 -0.75 20.01
C LYS A 145 -6.72 -1.48 19.42
N PRO A 146 -5.75 -1.89 20.26
CA PRO A 146 -4.60 -2.63 19.76
C PRO A 146 -5.06 -3.90 19.03
N PRO A 147 -4.47 -4.26 17.89
CA PRO A 147 -4.79 -5.49 17.20
C PRO A 147 -4.51 -6.67 18.13
N GLN A 148 -5.46 -7.60 18.23
CA GLN A 148 -5.19 -8.88 18.86
C GLN A 148 -4.26 -9.63 17.91
N ALA A 149 -3.02 -9.88 18.33
CA ALA A 149 -2.14 -10.77 17.61
C ALA A 149 -2.83 -12.14 17.54
N ASP A 150 -3.21 -12.56 16.34
CA ASP A 150 -3.68 -13.91 16.12
C ASP A 150 -2.51 -14.85 16.44
N THR A 151 -2.58 -15.45 17.61
CA THR A 151 -1.62 -16.44 18.14
C THR A 151 -1.76 -17.79 17.41
N ASN A 152 -2.20 -17.79 16.16
CA ASN A 152 -2.40 -18.99 15.34
C ASN A 152 -1.18 -19.31 14.45
N ILE A 153 0.02 -19.07 14.95
CA ILE A 153 1.23 -19.76 14.45
C ILE A 153 1.63 -20.72 15.56
N ALA A 154 0.84 -21.74 15.76
CA ALA A 154 1.21 -22.92 16.52
C ALA A 154 1.23 -24.09 15.55
N VAL A 155 2.46 -24.65 15.38
CA VAL A 155 2.83 -25.99 14.86
C VAL A 155 2.73 -26.17 13.36
#